data_077f58c2617121ce3b25646e222271bf
#
_entry.id   077f58c2617121ce3b25646e222271bf
#
_cell.length_a   1.000
_cell.length_b   1.000
_cell.length_c   1.000
_cell.angle_alpha   90.00
_cell.angle_beta   90.00
_cell.angle_gamma   90.00
#
_symmetry.space_group_name_H-M   'P 1'
#
loop_
_entity.id
_entity.type
_entity.pdbx_description
1 polymer ?
#
loop_
_entity_poly.entity_id
_entity_poly.type
_entity_poly.pdbx_seq_one_letter_code
_entity_poly.pdbx_strand_id
1 'polypeptide(L)' 'MTVVNDIKTVLAGLKTAQASFETFALGTDNEQAKQLYQDAAKQTQSVVDSITPRVQQIEQEEPQYKQ' A
#
# COMPACT_ATOMS: atom_id res chain seq x y z
N MET A 1 1.56 3.94 -20.06
CA MET A 1 2.61 4.79 -19.48
C MET A 1 3.30 4.09 -18.33
N THR A 2 4.61 3.93 -18.43
CA THR A 2 5.35 3.12 -17.45
C THR A 2 5.32 3.70 -16.05
N VAL A 3 5.40 5.03 -15.90
CA VAL A 3 5.44 5.64 -14.57
C VAL A 3 4.16 5.31 -13.80
N VAL A 4 3.00 5.48 -14.44
CA VAL A 4 1.72 5.18 -13.79
C VAL A 4 1.63 3.69 -13.47
N ASN A 5 2.03 2.83 -14.39
CA ASN A 5 1.97 1.40 -14.17
C ASN A 5 2.92 0.96 -13.07
N ASP A 6 4.11 1.56 -13.01
CA ASP A 6 5.08 1.24 -11.96
C ASP A 6 4.53 1.60 -10.58
N ILE A 7 3.92 2.78 -10.46
CA ILE A 7 3.35 3.21 -9.18
C ILE A 7 2.18 2.31 -8.78
N LYS A 8 1.33 1.92 -9.74
CA LYS A 8 0.23 1.01 -9.44
C LYS A 8 0.73 -0.35 -8.97
N THR A 9 1.84 -0.83 -9.54
CA THR A 9 2.46 -2.07 -9.10
C THR A 9 2.95 -1.96 -7.66
N VAL A 10 3.59 -0.83 -7.34
CA VAL A 10 4.05 -0.57 -5.96
C VAL A 10 2.86 -0.53 -5.01
N LEU A 11 1.79 0.16 -5.39
CA LEU A 11 0.59 0.22 -4.54
C LEU A 11 0.03 -1.17 -4.26
N ALA A 12 -0.05 -2.01 -5.29
CA ALA A 12 -0.54 -3.37 -5.11
C ALA A 12 0.35 -4.14 -4.13
N GLY A 13 1.67 -3.96 -4.24
CA GLY A 13 2.61 -4.58 -3.30
C GLY A 13 2.44 -4.09 -1.88
N LEU A 14 2.21 -2.79 -1.71
CA LEU A 14 1.99 -2.23 -0.38
C LEU A 14 0.71 -2.77 0.24
N LYS A 15 -0.36 -2.90 -0.54
CA LYS A 15 -1.61 -3.46 -0.03
C LYS A 15 -1.45 -4.91 0.37
N THR A 16 -0.68 -5.67 -0.40
CA THR A 16 -0.37 -7.05 -0.05
C THR A 16 0.43 -7.11 1.24
N ALA A 17 1.44 -6.24 1.38
CA ALA A 17 2.24 -6.20 2.60
C ALA A 17 1.38 -5.83 3.80
N GLN A 18 0.49 -4.86 3.67
CA GLN A 18 -0.41 -4.49 4.74
C GLN A 18 -1.26 -5.67 5.19
N ALA A 19 -1.84 -6.38 4.23
CA ALA A 19 -2.67 -7.55 4.54
C ALA A 19 -1.85 -8.63 5.26
N SER A 20 -0.59 -8.81 4.86
CA SER A 20 0.29 -9.76 5.52
C SER A 20 0.56 -9.38 6.97
N PHE A 21 0.83 -8.09 7.23
CA PHE A 21 1.03 -7.63 8.60
C PHE A 21 -0.21 -7.87 9.44
N GLU A 22 -1.39 -7.59 8.89
CA GLU A 22 -2.64 -7.82 9.61
C GLU A 22 -2.85 -9.30 9.93
N THR A 23 -2.53 -10.16 8.97
CA THR A 23 -2.62 -11.60 9.17
C THR A 23 -1.65 -12.07 10.24
N PHE A 24 -0.40 -11.59 10.20
CA PHE A 24 0.60 -11.97 11.19
C PHE A 24 0.20 -11.50 12.58
N ALA A 25 -0.39 -10.30 12.68
CA ALA A 25 -0.87 -9.78 13.98
C ALA A 25 -1.92 -10.69 14.58
N LEU A 26 -2.81 -11.22 13.74
CA LEU A 26 -3.85 -12.12 14.22
C LEU A 26 -3.31 -13.47 14.66
N GLY A 27 -2.21 -13.91 14.02
CA GLY A 27 -1.69 -15.24 14.25
C GLY A 27 -0.63 -15.37 15.33
N THR A 28 -0.15 -14.26 15.89
CA THR A 28 0.93 -14.32 16.87
C THR A 28 0.38 -14.22 18.30
N ASP A 29 0.97 -15.01 19.21
CA ASP A 29 0.66 -14.94 20.64
C ASP A 29 1.56 -13.96 21.38
N ASN A 30 2.63 -13.48 20.73
CA ASN A 30 3.56 -12.56 21.36
C ASN A 30 3.01 -11.14 21.24
N GLU A 31 2.75 -10.51 22.40
CA GLU A 31 2.11 -9.20 22.41
C GLU A 31 2.98 -8.11 21.78
N GLN A 32 4.30 -8.18 21.96
CA GLN A 32 5.17 -7.20 21.35
C GLN A 32 5.20 -7.35 19.83
N ALA A 33 5.21 -8.59 19.33
CA ALA A 33 5.18 -8.84 17.91
C ALA A 33 3.83 -8.43 17.32
N LYS A 34 2.74 -8.70 18.04
CA LYS A 34 1.42 -8.29 17.58
C LYS A 34 1.35 -6.77 17.42
N GLN A 35 1.86 -6.03 18.40
CA GLN A 35 1.86 -4.58 18.34
C GLN A 35 2.71 -4.08 17.17
N LEU A 36 3.86 -4.70 16.96
CA LEU A 36 4.73 -4.35 15.85
C LEU A 36 4.01 -4.53 14.52
N TYR A 37 3.34 -5.67 14.33
CA TYR A 37 2.62 -5.93 13.08
C TYR A 37 1.45 -4.98 12.88
N GLN A 38 0.71 -4.67 13.96
CA GLN A 38 -0.40 -3.72 13.87
C GLN A 38 0.10 -2.33 13.49
N ASP A 39 1.20 -1.90 14.08
CA ASP A 39 1.78 -0.60 13.77
C ASP A 39 2.28 -0.56 12.33
N ALA A 40 2.91 -1.64 11.88
CA ALA A 40 3.41 -1.73 10.50
C ALA A 40 2.24 -1.67 9.51
N ALA A 41 1.14 -2.33 9.82
CA ALA A 41 -0.04 -2.27 8.96
C ALA A 41 -0.59 -0.85 8.87
N LYS A 42 -0.66 -0.14 9.99
CA LYS A 42 -1.14 1.24 10.00
C LYS A 42 -0.24 2.17 9.22
N GLN A 43 1.08 2.01 9.37
CA GLN A 43 2.03 2.84 8.64
C GLN A 43 1.94 2.57 7.14
N THR A 44 1.78 1.31 6.76
CA THR A 44 1.63 0.94 5.36
C THR A 44 0.34 1.54 4.79
N GLN A 45 -0.75 1.51 5.56
CA GLN A 45 -2.01 2.13 5.13
C GLN A 45 -1.83 3.62 4.91
N SER A 46 -1.09 4.30 5.79
CA SER A 46 -0.84 5.74 5.63
C SER A 46 -0.09 6.03 4.35
N VAL A 47 0.88 5.20 4.01
CA VAL A 47 1.62 5.36 2.76
C VAL A 47 0.69 5.16 1.56
N VAL A 48 -0.14 4.12 1.58
CA VAL A 48 -1.11 3.87 0.51
C VAL A 48 -2.04 5.08 0.37
N ASP A 49 -2.54 5.61 1.49
CA ASP A 49 -3.46 6.74 1.46
C ASP A 49 -2.82 8.00 0.89
N SER A 50 -1.52 8.17 1.10
CA SER A 50 -0.83 9.35 0.57
C SER A 50 -0.52 9.24 -0.91
N ILE A 51 -0.35 8.01 -1.41
CA ILE A 51 0.02 7.79 -2.81
C ILE A 51 -1.21 7.72 -3.71
N THR A 52 -2.30 7.13 -3.23
CA THR A 52 -3.47 6.86 -4.06
C THR A 52 -4.01 8.10 -4.77
N PRO A 53 -4.23 9.26 -4.09
CA PRO A 53 -4.72 10.44 -4.80
C PRO A 53 -3.74 10.92 -5.85
N ARG A 54 -2.45 10.76 -5.59
CA ARG A 54 -1.43 11.20 -6.53
C ARG A 54 -1.47 10.38 -7.81
N VAL A 55 -1.67 9.08 -7.68
CA VAL A 55 -1.80 8.20 -8.85
C VAL A 55 -3.02 8.62 -9.67
N GLN A 56 -4.14 8.87 -9.01
CA GLN A 56 -5.35 9.30 -9.69
C GLN A 56 -5.12 10.62 -10.42
N GLN A 57 -4.41 11.53 -9.79
CA GLN A 57 -4.11 12.83 -10.39
C GLN A 57 -3.26 12.66 -11.64
N ILE A 58 -2.25 11.80 -11.59
CA ILE A 58 -1.39 11.55 -12.74
C ILE A 58 -2.19 10.97 -13.89
N GLU A 59 -3.08 10.03 -13.59
CA GLU A 59 -3.91 9.43 -14.62
C GLU A 59 -4.82 10.47 -15.28
N GLN A 60 -5.32 11.43 -14.52
CA GLN A 60 -6.17 12.49 -15.06
C GLN A 60 -5.38 13.47 -15.92
N GLU A 61 -4.15 13.75 -15.51
CA GLU A 61 -3.33 14.74 -16.20
C GLU A 61 -2.77 14.19 -17.51
N GLU A 62 -2.60 12.88 -17.61
CA GLU A 62 -1.98 12.28 -18.79
C GLU A 62 -2.83 11.12 -19.30
N PRO A 63 -4.10 11.37 -19.63
CA PRO A 63 -4.97 10.30 -20.09
C PRO A 63 -4.50 9.63 -21.38
N GLN A 64 -3.74 10.35 -22.20
CA GLN A 64 -3.24 9.80 -23.45
C GLN A 64 -2.22 8.68 -23.22
N TYR A 65 -1.68 8.56 -22.02
CA TYR A 65 -0.71 7.52 -21.70
C TYR A 65 -1.34 6.29 -21.05
N LYS A 66 -2.63 6.34 -20.82
CA LYS A 66 -3.35 5.19 -20.24
C LYS A 66 -3.68 4.24 -21.38
N GLN A 67 -3.10 3.10 -21.35
CA GLN A 67 -3.29 2.11 -22.41
C GLN A 67 -3.75 0.79 -21.82
#